data_64a0878651229088517d397da2ac4f9e
#
_entry.id   64a0878651229088517d397da2ac4f9e
#
_cell.length_a   1.000
_cell.length_b   1.000
_cell.length_c   1.000
_cell.angle_alpha   90.00
_cell.angle_beta   90.00
_cell.angle_gamma   90.00
#
_symmetry.space_group_name_H-M   'P 1'
#
loop_
_entity.id
_entity.type
_entity.pdbx_description
1 polymer ?
#
loop_
_entity_poly.entity_id
_entity_poly.type
_entity_poly.pdbx_seq_one_letter_code
_entity_poly.pdbx_strand_id
1 'polypeptide(L)'
;MELPVKVGSNSPIYAADRLNLRVKHVDRLSSLLSNFSLHASTFYSGGFCGVAAYPGDVPRGYVHLLRAGRVTLGSSHGEGVVIDEPSLMLMGRPLAHRVSASDEDGAELVCATIEFDGGVDNPLSRALPEYLLLPLSAVPSIAGAIDWLFSEAFGDDCGREAVLDRLFELMVIQLLRHLMASNQLSGGMLAGLANPRLSKAMTLMHDAPAKPWSVADLALAANMSRASFAAQFREVVGMTPADYLVSWRVSLAQKRLREGRPIALIADEVGYESPSALARAFRRKVGASPREWVQRLA
;
A
#
# COMPACT_ATOMS: atom_id res chain seq x y z
N MET A 1 14.56 -24.31 -51.20
CA MET A 1 15.40 -23.12 -51.45
C MET A 1 15.47 -22.35 -50.19
N GLU A 2 16.41 -22.77 -49.34
CA GLU A 2 16.63 -22.26 -47.99
C GLU A 2 17.47 -20.97 -48.06
N LEU A 3 17.02 -19.93 -47.39
CA LEU A 3 17.83 -18.74 -47.18
C LEU A 3 18.47 -18.80 -45.79
N PRO A 4 19.78 -18.62 -45.67
CA PRO A 4 20.48 -18.69 -44.39
C PRO A 4 20.31 -17.40 -43.61
N VAL A 5 19.91 -17.52 -42.34
CA VAL A 5 19.94 -16.46 -41.36
C VAL A 5 21.39 -16.21 -40.96
N LYS A 6 21.96 -15.07 -41.35
CA LYS A 6 23.24 -14.59 -40.85
C LYS A 6 23.08 -14.00 -39.45
N VAL A 7 23.64 -14.65 -38.46
CA VAL A 7 23.87 -14.09 -37.14
C VAL A 7 25.13 -13.21 -37.24
N GLY A 8 24.93 -11.90 -37.20
CA GLY A 8 26.01 -10.91 -37.11
C GLY A 8 26.43 -10.72 -35.68
N SER A 9 27.70 -11.00 -35.42
CA SER A 9 28.39 -10.81 -34.15
C SER A 9 28.75 -9.33 -33.90
N ASN A 10 28.73 -8.97 -32.62
CA ASN A 10 29.42 -7.86 -31.97
C ASN A 10 28.99 -6.42 -32.29
N SER A 11 28.29 -5.84 -31.33
CA SER A 11 28.55 -4.47 -30.91
C SER A 11 28.20 -4.30 -29.42
N PRO A 12 29.09 -3.71 -28.62
CA PRO A 12 28.87 -3.55 -27.19
C PRO A 12 27.95 -2.36 -26.95
N ILE A 13 26.71 -2.63 -26.56
CA ILE A 13 25.78 -1.61 -26.06
C ILE A 13 25.92 -1.55 -24.54
N TYR A 14 27.05 -1.13 -24.04
CA TYR A 14 27.23 -0.68 -22.67
C TYR A 14 28.31 0.41 -22.64
N ALA A 15 27.96 1.60 -23.08
CA ALA A 15 28.69 2.82 -22.76
C ALA A 15 27.81 4.04 -23.06
N ALA A 16 26.86 4.31 -22.17
CA ALA A 16 26.25 5.62 -22.07
C ALA A 16 25.90 5.92 -20.62
N ASP A 17 26.92 5.90 -19.77
CA ASP A 17 26.94 6.69 -18.54
C ASP A 17 26.98 8.17 -18.95
N ARG A 18 25.82 8.72 -19.26
CA ARG A 18 25.58 10.16 -19.19
C ARG A 18 24.73 10.39 -17.96
N LEU A 19 25.41 10.78 -16.88
CA LEU A 19 24.85 11.41 -15.70
C LEU A 19 23.82 12.48 -16.14
N ASN A 20 22.57 12.09 -16.27
CA ASN A 20 21.49 13.01 -16.15
C ASN A 20 21.36 13.31 -14.65
N LEU A 21 21.90 14.44 -14.23
CA LEU A 21 21.61 15.08 -12.94
C LEU A 21 20.13 15.53 -12.94
N ARG A 22 19.21 14.59 -13.13
CA ARG A 22 17.84 14.77 -12.66
C ARG A 22 17.94 14.82 -11.15
N VAL A 23 17.48 15.92 -10.57
CA VAL A 23 17.16 15.99 -9.14
C VAL A 23 16.61 14.61 -8.77
N LYS A 24 17.35 13.85 -7.95
CA LYS A 24 16.90 12.53 -7.51
C LYS A 24 15.61 12.76 -6.74
N HIS A 25 14.48 12.59 -7.41
CA HIS A 25 13.22 12.51 -6.72
C HIS A 25 13.35 11.36 -5.73
N VAL A 26 13.24 11.69 -4.45
CA VAL A 26 13.24 10.70 -3.38
C VAL A 26 12.03 9.80 -3.62
N ASP A 27 12.27 8.54 -3.94
CA ASP A 27 11.18 7.58 -4.08
C ASP A 27 10.67 7.21 -2.69
N ARG A 28 9.49 7.73 -2.37
CA ARG A 28 8.89 7.66 -1.04
C ARG A 28 8.13 6.37 -0.76
N LEU A 29 7.78 5.61 -1.80
CA LEU A 29 7.01 4.38 -1.70
C LEU A 29 7.83 3.11 -1.93
N SER A 30 8.94 3.17 -2.67
CA SER A 30 9.71 1.97 -3.02
C SER A 30 10.16 1.18 -1.81
N SER A 31 10.67 1.83 -0.77
CA SER A 31 11.09 1.14 0.45
C SER A 31 9.92 0.49 1.21
N LEU A 32 8.74 1.12 1.17
CA LEU A 32 7.51 0.55 1.73
C LEU A 32 7.09 -0.69 0.96
N LEU A 33 6.94 -0.56 -0.37
CA LEU A 33 6.45 -1.62 -1.25
C LEU A 33 7.43 -2.79 -1.38
N SER A 34 8.74 -2.56 -1.27
CA SER A 34 9.74 -3.64 -1.23
C SER A 34 9.73 -4.42 0.10
N ASN A 35 9.39 -3.74 1.19
CA ASN A 35 9.29 -4.40 2.49
C ASN A 35 7.90 -5.02 2.75
N PHE A 36 6.85 -4.49 2.14
CA PHE A 36 5.48 -4.93 2.39
C PHE A 36 4.76 -5.10 1.05
N SER A 37 4.77 -6.32 0.53
CA SER A 37 4.13 -6.64 -0.73
C SER A 37 2.62 -6.44 -0.63
N LEU A 38 2.04 -6.02 -1.75
CA LEU A 38 0.61 -5.95 -1.98
C LEU A 38 0.25 -7.11 -2.91
N HIS A 39 -0.79 -7.83 -2.58
CA HIS A 39 -1.38 -8.86 -3.42
C HIS A 39 -2.85 -8.52 -3.67
N ALA A 40 -3.26 -8.64 -4.91
CA ALA A 40 -4.66 -8.56 -5.29
C ALA A 40 -5.11 -9.90 -5.87
N SER A 41 -6.38 -10.23 -5.65
CA SER A 41 -7.00 -11.41 -6.26
C SER A 41 -8.40 -11.05 -6.71
N THR A 42 -8.62 -11.11 -8.01
CA THR A 42 -9.90 -10.81 -8.65
C THR A 42 -10.86 -11.96 -8.38
N PHE A 43 -12.05 -11.66 -7.88
CA PHE A 43 -13.06 -12.68 -7.58
C PHE A 43 -14.37 -12.49 -8.33
N TYR A 44 -14.57 -11.33 -8.96
CA TYR A 44 -15.76 -11.05 -9.74
C TYR A 44 -15.48 -10.06 -10.87
N SER A 45 -16.03 -10.33 -12.05
CA SER A 45 -16.09 -9.40 -13.17
C SER A 45 -17.32 -9.70 -14.02
N GLY A 46 -18.17 -8.71 -14.26
CA GLY A 46 -19.38 -8.88 -15.07
C GLY A 46 -20.56 -8.02 -14.65
N GLY A 47 -21.71 -8.34 -15.22
CA GLY A 47 -22.99 -7.74 -14.84
C GLY A 47 -23.43 -8.21 -13.45
N PHE A 48 -23.84 -7.29 -12.61
CA PHE A 48 -24.23 -7.54 -11.23
C PHE A 48 -25.65 -7.03 -10.95
N CYS A 49 -26.45 -7.89 -10.34
CA CYS A 49 -27.75 -7.54 -9.75
C CYS A 49 -27.92 -8.32 -8.44
N GLY A 50 -28.80 -7.85 -7.57
CA GLY A 50 -29.02 -8.45 -6.26
C GLY A 50 -28.14 -7.86 -5.16
N VAL A 51 -27.75 -8.67 -4.17
CA VAL A 51 -27.03 -8.23 -2.98
C VAL A 51 -25.85 -9.14 -2.70
N ALA A 52 -24.66 -8.56 -2.59
CA ALA A 52 -23.46 -9.22 -2.11
C ALA A 52 -23.02 -8.62 -0.77
N ALA A 53 -22.81 -9.47 0.24
CA ALA A 53 -22.35 -9.07 1.57
C ALA A 53 -20.93 -9.56 1.82
N TYR A 54 -20.10 -8.68 2.32
CA TYR A 54 -18.68 -8.92 2.60
C TYR A 54 -18.45 -8.81 4.11
N PRO A 55 -18.07 -9.89 4.78
CA PRO A 55 -17.86 -9.87 6.21
C PRO A 55 -16.59 -9.11 6.58
N GLY A 56 -16.60 -8.44 7.72
CA GLY A 56 -15.44 -7.68 8.24
C GLY A 56 -14.50 -8.50 9.12
N ASP A 57 -14.71 -9.80 9.27
CA ASP A 57 -13.89 -10.71 10.09
C ASP A 57 -12.74 -11.37 9.31
N VAL A 58 -12.75 -11.24 7.98
CA VAL A 58 -11.68 -11.75 7.13
C VAL A 58 -10.55 -10.71 7.05
N PRO A 59 -9.27 -11.08 7.28
CA PRO A 59 -8.16 -10.14 7.37
C PRO A 59 -7.68 -9.63 5.98
N ARG A 60 -8.61 -9.20 5.13
CA ARG A 60 -8.35 -8.66 3.81
C ARG A 60 -9.15 -7.38 3.56
N GLY A 61 -8.67 -6.57 2.64
CA GLY A 61 -9.41 -5.44 2.09
C GLY A 61 -10.16 -5.84 0.81
N TYR A 62 -10.99 -4.91 0.32
CA TYR A 62 -11.78 -5.10 -0.89
C TYR A 62 -11.67 -3.88 -1.80
N VAL A 63 -11.67 -4.13 -3.10
CA VAL A 63 -11.83 -3.11 -4.13
C VAL A 63 -12.99 -3.50 -5.01
N HIS A 64 -13.91 -2.56 -5.21
CA HIS A 64 -14.98 -2.68 -6.19
C HIS A 64 -14.87 -1.52 -7.17
N LEU A 65 -14.83 -1.82 -8.45
CA LEU A 65 -14.83 -0.85 -9.54
C LEU A 65 -16.20 -0.93 -10.22
N LEU A 66 -16.97 0.15 -10.13
CA LEU A 66 -18.17 0.34 -10.92
C LEU A 66 -17.78 0.92 -12.28
N ARG A 67 -18.04 0.19 -13.35
CA ARG A 67 -17.87 0.64 -14.73
C ARG A 67 -19.08 1.40 -15.25
N ALA A 68 -20.28 0.85 -15.02
CA ALA A 68 -21.55 1.39 -15.47
C ALA A 68 -22.70 0.91 -14.59
N GLY A 69 -23.84 1.58 -14.67
CA GLY A 69 -25.02 1.27 -13.90
C GLY A 69 -25.04 1.94 -12.54
N ARG A 70 -25.83 1.37 -11.61
CA ARG A 70 -26.01 1.93 -10.27
C ARG A 70 -25.87 0.87 -9.20
N VAL A 71 -25.15 1.19 -8.12
CA VAL A 71 -25.04 0.34 -6.94
C VAL A 71 -25.31 1.14 -5.67
N THR A 72 -25.73 0.46 -4.63
CA THR A 72 -25.78 1.00 -3.28
C THR A 72 -24.71 0.32 -2.44
N LEU A 73 -23.77 1.10 -1.90
CA LEU A 73 -22.78 0.66 -0.94
C LEU A 73 -23.33 0.88 0.47
N GLY A 74 -23.68 -0.19 1.18
CA GLY A 74 -24.19 -0.15 2.54
C GLY A 74 -23.16 -0.58 3.57
N SER A 75 -23.17 0.05 4.74
CA SER A 75 -22.49 -0.46 5.93
C SER A 75 -23.43 -1.39 6.70
N SER A 76 -22.88 -2.14 7.68
CA SER A 76 -23.69 -3.01 8.55
C SER A 76 -24.69 -2.24 9.45
N HIS A 77 -24.53 -0.91 9.58
CA HIS A 77 -25.24 -0.09 10.59
C HIS A 77 -25.81 1.23 10.07
N GLY A 78 -25.92 1.47 8.75
CA GLY A 78 -26.38 2.76 8.23
C GLY A 78 -27.07 2.70 6.88
N GLU A 79 -27.65 3.83 6.48
CA GLU A 79 -28.18 4.03 5.13
C GLU A 79 -27.04 3.87 4.11
N GLY A 80 -27.31 3.18 3.00
CA GLY A 80 -26.35 2.97 1.93
C GLY A 80 -26.12 4.25 1.13
N VAL A 81 -24.89 4.40 0.59
CA VAL A 81 -24.57 5.45 -0.37
C VAL A 81 -24.87 4.93 -1.76
N VAL A 82 -25.70 5.65 -2.50
CA VAL A 82 -26.00 5.35 -3.92
C VAL A 82 -24.87 5.88 -4.78
N ILE A 83 -24.38 5.06 -5.70
CA ILE A 83 -23.29 5.34 -6.61
C ILE A 83 -23.81 5.04 -8.01
N ASP A 84 -23.95 6.06 -8.84
CA ASP A 84 -24.54 6.02 -10.18
C ASP A 84 -23.61 6.57 -11.28
N GLU A 85 -22.35 6.76 -10.93
CA GLU A 85 -21.28 7.10 -11.86
C GLU A 85 -20.08 6.13 -11.71
N PRO A 86 -19.26 5.94 -12.77
CA PRO A 86 -18.07 5.11 -12.68
C PRO A 86 -17.21 5.48 -11.48
N SER A 87 -16.98 4.53 -10.57
CA SER A 87 -16.40 4.82 -9.27
C SER A 87 -15.51 3.67 -8.76
N LEU A 88 -14.51 4.05 -7.98
CA LEU A 88 -13.68 3.16 -7.19
C LEU A 88 -14.14 3.18 -5.74
N MET A 89 -14.43 2.00 -5.20
CA MET A 89 -14.72 1.77 -3.79
C MET A 89 -13.61 0.90 -3.21
N LEU A 90 -12.85 1.43 -2.24
CA LEU A 90 -11.76 0.71 -1.59
C LEU A 90 -12.03 0.61 -0.09
N MET A 91 -12.03 -0.59 0.44
CA MET A 91 -11.90 -0.90 1.85
C MET A 91 -10.47 -1.43 2.09
N GLY A 92 -9.59 -0.54 2.54
CA GLY A 92 -8.15 -0.87 2.72
C GLY A 92 -7.85 -1.81 3.89
N ARG A 93 -8.88 -2.08 4.71
CA ARG A 93 -8.85 -2.95 5.90
C ARG A 93 -10.13 -3.78 5.96
N PRO A 94 -10.17 -4.84 6.80
CA PRO A 94 -11.40 -5.58 7.05
C PRO A 94 -12.52 -4.62 7.48
N LEU A 95 -13.55 -4.54 6.67
CA LEU A 95 -14.74 -3.72 6.90
C LEU A 95 -15.97 -4.47 6.38
N ALA A 96 -16.93 -4.72 7.28
CA ALA A 96 -18.19 -5.31 6.89
C ALA A 96 -18.98 -4.32 6.02
N HIS A 97 -19.31 -4.72 4.80
CA HIS A 97 -20.05 -3.88 3.87
C HIS A 97 -20.92 -4.73 2.94
N ARG A 98 -21.82 -4.08 2.22
CA ARG A 98 -22.73 -4.70 1.28
C ARG A 98 -22.79 -3.86 0.01
N VAL A 99 -22.76 -4.55 -1.12
CA VAL A 99 -23.01 -3.94 -2.44
C VAL A 99 -24.31 -4.51 -2.96
N SER A 100 -25.21 -3.65 -3.41
CA SER A 100 -26.50 -4.06 -3.98
C SER A 100 -26.81 -3.26 -5.25
N ALA A 101 -27.43 -3.93 -6.22
CA ALA A 101 -27.97 -3.32 -7.44
C ALA A 101 -29.37 -3.88 -7.69
N SER A 102 -30.29 -3.05 -8.20
CA SER A 102 -31.60 -3.52 -8.62
C SER A 102 -31.51 -4.23 -9.97
N ASP A 103 -32.49 -5.07 -10.27
CA ASP A 103 -32.58 -5.76 -11.57
C ASP A 103 -32.83 -4.77 -12.71
N GLU A 104 -33.47 -3.62 -12.42
CA GLU A 104 -33.78 -2.57 -13.42
C GLU A 104 -32.53 -1.71 -13.74
N ASP A 105 -31.72 -1.40 -12.74
CA ASP A 105 -30.57 -0.52 -12.91
C ASP A 105 -29.37 -1.27 -13.51
N GLY A 106 -29.19 -2.53 -13.14
CA GLY A 106 -28.01 -3.31 -13.49
C GLY A 106 -26.70 -2.61 -13.11
N ALA A 107 -25.64 -3.34 -12.92
CA ALA A 107 -24.32 -2.73 -12.73
C ALA A 107 -23.24 -3.59 -13.39
N GLU A 108 -22.20 -2.98 -13.92
CA GLU A 108 -21.00 -3.66 -14.36
C GLU A 108 -19.91 -3.44 -13.31
N LEU A 109 -19.53 -4.53 -12.65
CA LEU A 109 -18.54 -4.51 -11.57
C LEU A 109 -17.33 -5.36 -11.89
N VAL A 110 -16.17 -4.88 -11.42
CA VAL A 110 -14.95 -5.70 -11.27
C VAL A 110 -14.50 -5.58 -9.83
N CYS A 111 -14.35 -6.73 -9.16
CA CYS A 111 -14.08 -6.77 -7.73
C CYS A 111 -12.85 -7.64 -7.43
N ALA A 112 -12.00 -7.15 -6.53
CA ALA A 112 -10.84 -7.87 -6.04
C ALA A 112 -10.71 -7.77 -4.53
N THR A 113 -10.11 -8.78 -3.91
CA THR A 113 -9.55 -8.65 -2.57
C THR A 113 -8.16 -8.03 -2.66
N ILE A 114 -7.77 -7.30 -1.62
CA ILE A 114 -6.41 -6.79 -1.45
C ILE A 114 -5.85 -7.25 -0.11
N GLU A 115 -4.63 -7.74 -0.16
CA GLU A 115 -3.91 -8.19 1.03
C GLU A 115 -2.52 -7.55 1.03
N PHE A 116 -2.13 -7.02 2.19
CA PHE A 116 -0.78 -6.56 2.43
C PHE A 116 -0.06 -7.59 3.28
N ASP A 117 1.21 -7.86 2.97
CA ASP A 117 2.04 -8.74 3.81
C ASP A 117 1.95 -8.31 5.27
N GLY A 118 1.43 -9.20 6.10
CA GLY A 118 1.22 -8.87 7.51
C GLY A 118 -0.20 -8.46 7.90
N GLY A 119 -1.11 -8.43 6.95
CA GLY A 119 -2.53 -8.17 7.18
C GLY A 119 -2.78 -6.81 7.81
N VAL A 120 -3.66 -6.76 8.80
CA VAL A 120 -4.08 -5.53 9.50
C VAL A 120 -2.95 -4.81 10.24
N ASP A 121 -1.87 -5.50 10.58
CA ASP A 121 -0.69 -4.92 11.24
C ASP A 121 0.26 -4.23 10.25
N ASN A 122 0.01 -4.36 8.95
CA ASN A 122 0.83 -3.75 7.92
C ASN A 122 0.76 -2.22 7.98
N PRO A 123 1.90 -1.51 7.93
CA PRO A 123 1.92 -0.04 7.95
C PRO A 123 1.11 0.60 6.82
N LEU A 124 1.09 0.01 5.61
CA LEU A 124 0.31 0.52 4.47
C LEU A 124 -1.19 0.34 4.69
N SER A 125 -1.63 -0.86 5.12
CA SER A 125 -3.04 -1.11 5.45
C SER A 125 -3.54 -0.13 6.52
N ARG A 126 -2.73 0.11 7.56
CA ARG A 126 -3.07 1.06 8.64
C ARG A 126 -3.05 2.52 8.21
N ALA A 127 -2.33 2.87 7.15
CA ALA A 127 -2.22 4.23 6.64
C ALA A 127 -3.33 4.58 5.63
N LEU A 128 -4.00 3.59 5.06
CA LEU A 128 -5.18 3.79 4.22
C LEU A 128 -6.39 4.19 5.07
N PRO A 129 -7.30 5.02 4.54
CA PRO A 129 -8.58 5.27 5.19
C PRO A 129 -9.38 3.97 5.34
N GLU A 130 -10.34 3.95 6.25
CA GLU A 130 -11.19 2.78 6.49
C GLU A 130 -11.95 2.39 5.22
N TYR A 131 -12.55 3.37 4.56
CA TYR A 131 -13.07 3.25 3.22
C TYR A 131 -12.75 4.49 2.39
N LEU A 132 -12.72 4.31 1.08
CA LEU A 132 -12.51 5.37 0.11
C LEU A 132 -13.49 5.16 -1.03
N LEU A 133 -14.26 6.20 -1.34
CA LEU A 133 -15.15 6.26 -2.49
C LEU A 133 -14.71 7.40 -3.37
N LEU A 134 -14.33 7.11 -4.60
CA LEU A 134 -13.84 8.09 -5.56
C LEU A 134 -14.51 7.87 -6.92
N PRO A 135 -15.19 8.89 -7.48
CA PRO A 135 -15.51 8.91 -8.90
C PRO A 135 -14.25 8.75 -9.74
N LEU A 136 -14.28 7.92 -10.77
CA LEU A 136 -13.12 7.71 -11.64
C LEU A 136 -12.70 9.00 -12.35
N SER A 137 -13.64 9.91 -12.57
CA SER A 137 -13.40 11.26 -13.10
C SER A 137 -12.51 12.13 -12.19
N ALA A 138 -12.52 11.87 -10.87
CA ALA A 138 -11.70 12.59 -9.90
C ALA A 138 -10.24 12.10 -9.83
N VAL A 139 -9.92 10.99 -10.49
CA VAL A 139 -8.59 10.35 -10.44
C VAL A 139 -7.96 10.13 -11.82
N PRO A 140 -7.80 11.17 -12.64
CA PRO A 140 -7.31 11.02 -14.02
C PRO A 140 -5.90 10.40 -14.11
N SER A 141 -5.13 10.47 -13.05
CA SER A 141 -3.80 9.86 -12.97
C SER A 141 -3.80 8.33 -13.03
N ILE A 142 -4.93 7.69 -12.73
CA ILE A 142 -5.08 6.22 -12.79
C ILE A 142 -6.00 5.76 -13.93
N ALA A 143 -6.55 6.67 -14.73
CA ALA A 143 -7.52 6.37 -15.78
C ALA A 143 -7.00 5.28 -16.74
N GLY A 144 -5.78 5.43 -17.25
CA GLY A 144 -5.21 4.43 -18.18
C GLY A 144 -5.07 3.02 -17.59
N ALA A 145 -4.79 2.90 -16.29
CA ALA A 145 -4.75 1.59 -15.63
C ALA A 145 -6.15 1.00 -15.47
N ILE A 146 -7.14 1.85 -15.19
CA ILE A 146 -8.55 1.44 -15.07
C ILE A 146 -9.14 1.05 -16.42
N ASP A 147 -8.85 1.81 -17.49
CA ASP A 147 -9.30 1.49 -18.84
C ASP A 147 -8.75 0.12 -19.28
N TRP A 148 -7.47 -0.15 -19.00
CA TRP A 148 -6.89 -1.46 -19.29
C TRP A 148 -7.53 -2.55 -18.44
N LEU A 149 -7.74 -2.31 -17.14
CA LEU A 149 -8.39 -3.26 -16.26
C LEU A 149 -9.81 -3.61 -16.74
N PHE A 150 -10.59 -2.63 -17.16
CA PHE A 150 -11.91 -2.89 -17.73
C PHE A 150 -11.84 -3.63 -19.06
N SER A 151 -10.90 -3.26 -19.95
CA SER A 151 -10.68 -4.00 -21.20
C SER A 151 -10.40 -5.48 -20.95
N GLU A 152 -9.52 -5.76 -19.99
CA GLU A 152 -9.16 -7.13 -19.61
C GLU A 152 -10.34 -7.85 -18.92
N ALA A 153 -11.05 -7.18 -18.00
CA ALA A 153 -12.13 -7.77 -17.22
C ALA A 153 -13.31 -8.25 -18.06
N PHE A 154 -13.58 -7.56 -19.17
CA PHE A 154 -14.70 -7.86 -20.09
C PHE A 154 -14.23 -8.48 -21.42
N GLY A 155 -12.93 -8.84 -21.54
CA GLY A 155 -12.35 -9.58 -22.65
C GLY A 155 -12.28 -11.09 -22.37
N ASP A 156 -11.82 -11.85 -23.38
CA ASP A 156 -11.72 -13.32 -23.35
C ASP A 156 -10.27 -13.81 -23.50
N ASP A 157 -9.28 -12.97 -23.21
CA ASP A 157 -7.88 -13.29 -23.44
C ASP A 157 -7.35 -14.34 -22.45
N CYS A 158 -6.39 -15.15 -22.91
CA CYS A 158 -5.74 -16.16 -22.10
C CYS A 158 -4.87 -15.50 -21.03
N GLY A 159 -4.97 -15.97 -19.76
CA GLY A 159 -4.24 -15.39 -18.63
C GLY A 159 -4.91 -14.19 -17.97
N ARG A 160 -6.14 -13.87 -18.36
CA ARG A 160 -6.92 -12.73 -17.88
C ARG A 160 -6.89 -12.55 -16.36
N GLU A 161 -7.11 -13.60 -15.58
CA GLU A 161 -7.11 -13.50 -14.11
C GLU A 161 -5.77 -13.00 -13.58
N ALA A 162 -4.67 -13.54 -14.08
CA ALA A 162 -3.33 -13.11 -13.67
C ALA A 162 -3.02 -11.66 -14.05
N VAL A 163 -3.52 -11.20 -15.21
CA VAL A 163 -3.38 -9.80 -15.64
C VAL A 163 -4.22 -8.89 -14.76
N LEU A 164 -5.46 -9.25 -14.48
CA LEU A 164 -6.36 -8.48 -13.61
C LEU A 164 -5.76 -8.29 -12.20
N ASP A 165 -5.22 -9.34 -11.59
CA ASP A 165 -4.59 -9.26 -10.27
C ASP A 165 -3.44 -8.25 -10.28
N ARG A 166 -2.57 -8.26 -11.30
CA ARG A 166 -1.46 -7.31 -11.45
C ARG A 166 -1.94 -5.87 -11.72
N LEU A 167 -3.04 -5.72 -12.46
CA LEU A 167 -3.63 -4.41 -12.74
C LEU A 167 -4.25 -3.82 -11.46
N PHE A 168 -4.88 -4.63 -10.61
CA PHE A 168 -5.34 -4.17 -9.29
C PHE A 168 -4.19 -3.78 -8.38
N GLU A 169 -3.10 -4.55 -8.34
CA GLU A 169 -1.88 -4.18 -7.59
C GLU A 169 -1.33 -2.84 -8.08
N LEU A 170 -1.17 -2.67 -9.39
CA LEU A 170 -0.72 -1.42 -10.00
C LEU A 170 -1.66 -0.25 -9.67
N MET A 171 -2.96 -0.47 -9.78
CA MET A 171 -3.98 0.54 -9.48
C MET A 171 -3.89 1.02 -8.01
N VAL A 172 -3.72 0.11 -7.05
CA VAL A 172 -3.56 0.48 -5.63
C VAL A 172 -2.29 1.31 -5.43
N ILE A 173 -1.17 0.98 -6.09
CA ILE A 173 0.06 1.79 -6.04
C ILE A 173 -0.20 3.20 -6.61
N GLN A 174 -0.89 3.30 -7.73
CA GLN A 174 -1.22 4.59 -8.32
C GLN A 174 -2.19 5.39 -7.44
N LEU A 175 -3.12 4.71 -6.77
CA LEU A 175 -4.02 5.33 -5.80
C LEU A 175 -3.25 5.89 -4.59
N LEU A 176 -2.27 5.16 -4.05
CA LEU A 176 -1.40 5.68 -3.00
C LEU A 176 -0.68 6.97 -3.45
N ARG A 177 -0.18 7.00 -4.68
CA ARG A 177 0.43 8.20 -5.28
C ARG A 177 -0.58 9.35 -5.39
N HIS A 178 -1.80 9.06 -5.84
CA HIS A 178 -2.87 10.05 -5.92
C HIS A 178 -3.21 10.63 -4.55
N LEU A 179 -3.41 9.78 -3.54
CA LEU A 179 -3.69 10.21 -2.16
C LEU A 179 -2.57 11.09 -1.59
N MET A 180 -1.31 10.75 -1.87
CA MET A 180 -0.15 11.56 -1.45
C MET A 180 -0.06 12.90 -2.19
N ALA A 181 -0.58 13.00 -3.41
CA ALA A 181 -0.55 14.24 -4.21
C ALA A 181 -1.75 15.16 -3.93
N SER A 182 -2.90 14.62 -3.55
CA SER A 182 -4.17 15.35 -3.43
C SER A 182 -4.37 16.12 -2.12
N ASN A 183 -3.43 16.05 -1.17
CA ASN A 183 -3.57 16.62 0.19
C ASN A 183 -4.84 16.17 0.95
N GLN A 184 -5.43 15.05 0.57
CA GLN A 184 -6.64 14.51 1.22
C GLN A 184 -6.34 13.66 2.47
N LEU A 185 -5.05 13.49 2.78
CA LEU A 185 -4.60 12.70 3.93
C LEU A 185 -4.67 13.55 5.20
N SER A 186 -5.50 13.16 6.14
CA SER A 186 -5.69 13.87 7.42
C SER A 186 -4.53 13.71 8.40
N GLY A 187 -3.59 12.79 8.15
CA GLY A 187 -2.43 12.53 9.00
C GLY A 187 -1.83 11.14 8.80
N GLY A 188 -0.85 10.80 9.62
CA GLY A 188 -0.22 9.49 9.62
C GLY A 188 0.97 9.35 8.65
N MET A 189 1.36 8.10 8.38
CA MET A 189 2.55 7.78 7.59
C MET A 189 2.48 8.36 6.17
N LEU A 190 1.38 8.16 5.45
CA LEU A 190 1.25 8.65 4.08
C LEU A 190 1.26 10.17 4.02
N ALA A 191 0.60 10.86 4.97
CA ALA A 191 0.65 12.33 5.08
C ALA A 191 2.08 12.82 5.33
N GLY A 192 2.83 12.14 6.19
CA GLY A 192 4.24 12.44 6.44
C GLY A 192 5.12 12.26 5.19
N LEU A 193 4.90 11.19 4.42
CA LEU A 193 5.59 10.94 3.14
C LEU A 193 5.13 11.90 2.04
N ALA A 194 3.90 12.39 2.07
CA ALA A 194 3.42 13.43 1.17
C ALA A 194 4.03 14.80 1.49
N ASN A 195 4.35 15.06 2.76
CA ASN A 195 4.89 16.34 3.20
C ASN A 195 6.31 16.60 2.62
N PRO A 196 6.53 17.70 1.88
CA PRO A 196 7.81 17.95 1.21
C PRO A 196 9.01 18.06 2.15
N ARG A 197 8.80 18.48 3.41
CA ARG A 197 9.87 18.63 4.39
C ARG A 197 10.17 17.32 5.12
N LEU A 198 9.12 16.58 5.51
CA LEU A 198 9.26 15.36 6.32
C LEU A 198 9.65 14.12 5.48
N SER A 199 9.25 14.08 4.22
CA SER A 199 9.40 12.92 3.34
C SER A 199 10.82 12.39 3.28
N LYS A 200 11.82 13.27 3.17
CA LYS A 200 13.22 12.86 3.10
C LYS A 200 13.70 12.17 4.38
N ALA A 201 13.36 12.71 5.54
CA ALA A 201 13.71 12.12 6.82
C ALA A 201 13.00 10.75 7.03
N MET A 202 11.73 10.65 6.64
CA MET A 202 10.98 9.39 6.72
C MET A 202 11.53 8.33 5.77
N THR A 203 11.86 8.68 4.53
CA THR A 203 12.49 7.76 3.59
C THR A 203 13.83 7.25 4.12
N LEU A 204 14.65 8.10 4.71
CA LEU A 204 15.91 7.68 5.35
C LEU A 204 15.69 6.68 6.49
N MET A 205 14.64 6.86 7.30
CA MET A 205 14.29 5.90 8.36
C MET A 205 13.82 4.56 7.77
N HIS A 206 13.12 4.60 6.63
CA HIS A 206 12.64 3.39 5.94
C HIS A 206 13.79 2.62 5.27
N ASP A 207 14.70 3.33 4.60
CA ASP A 207 15.80 2.73 3.85
C ASP A 207 16.91 2.18 4.76
N ALA A 208 17.14 2.82 5.91
CA ALA A 208 18.18 2.43 6.84
C ALA A 208 17.66 2.33 8.28
N PRO A 209 16.75 1.37 8.58
CA PRO A 209 16.14 1.25 9.89
C PRO A 209 17.13 0.91 11.00
N ALA A 210 18.21 0.18 10.66
CA ALA A 210 19.26 -0.19 11.63
C ALA A 210 20.10 0.99 12.10
N LYS A 211 20.19 2.05 11.28
CA LYS A 211 20.99 3.23 11.65
C LYS A 211 20.46 3.89 12.92
N PRO A 212 21.31 4.30 13.88
CA PRO A 212 20.90 4.98 15.10
C PRO A 212 20.55 6.45 14.84
N TRP A 213 19.46 6.69 14.13
CA TRP A 213 19.00 8.03 13.78
C TRP A 213 18.68 8.87 15.01
N SER A 214 19.38 9.99 15.18
CA SER A 214 18.99 11.01 16.15
C SER A 214 17.95 11.98 15.55
N VAL A 215 17.18 12.65 16.41
CA VAL A 215 16.24 13.69 15.96
C VAL A 215 17.01 14.84 15.26
N ALA A 216 18.26 15.08 15.64
CA ALA A 216 19.09 16.10 15.00
C ALA A 216 19.48 15.71 13.57
N ASP A 217 19.86 14.44 13.32
CA ASP A 217 20.18 13.96 11.97
C ASP A 217 18.96 14.04 11.04
N LEU A 218 17.79 13.64 11.55
CA LEU A 218 16.55 13.68 10.79
C LEU A 218 16.09 15.12 10.50
N ALA A 219 16.23 16.01 11.46
CA ALA A 219 15.95 17.45 11.29
C ALA A 219 16.88 18.08 10.23
N LEU A 220 18.18 17.74 10.26
CA LEU A 220 19.14 18.18 9.24
C LEU A 220 18.72 17.67 7.85
N ALA A 221 18.35 16.41 7.73
CA ALA A 221 17.88 15.84 6.46
C ALA A 221 16.61 16.54 5.92
N ALA A 222 15.75 17.01 6.83
CA ALA A 222 14.54 17.78 6.52
C ALA A 222 14.80 19.27 6.28
N ASN A 223 16.04 19.77 6.40
CA ASN A 223 16.43 21.19 6.40
C ASN A 223 15.64 22.01 7.43
N MET A 224 15.52 21.48 8.66
CA MET A 224 14.74 22.10 9.73
C MET A 224 15.56 22.18 11.03
N SER A 225 15.19 23.09 11.92
CA SER A 225 15.67 23.03 13.30
C SER A 225 15.08 21.78 14.01
N ARG A 226 15.82 21.25 15.01
CA ARG A 226 15.38 20.09 15.79
C ARG A 226 13.98 20.29 16.40
N ALA A 227 13.70 21.46 16.96
CA ALA A 227 12.41 21.77 17.59
C ALA A 227 11.28 21.82 16.55
N SER A 228 11.49 22.55 15.45
CA SER A 228 10.51 22.66 14.36
C SER A 228 10.22 21.31 13.71
N PHE A 229 11.26 20.49 13.48
CA PHE A 229 11.08 19.15 12.92
C PHE A 229 10.25 18.25 13.84
N ALA A 230 10.59 18.18 15.13
CA ALA A 230 9.86 17.34 16.09
C ALA A 230 8.39 17.78 16.24
N ALA A 231 8.12 19.08 16.27
CA ALA A 231 6.76 19.62 16.33
C ALA A 231 5.95 19.27 15.07
N GLN A 232 6.49 19.58 13.87
CA GLN A 232 5.80 19.32 12.60
C GLN A 232 5.62 17.83 12.35
N PHE A 233 6.62 17.01 12.72
CA PHE A 233 6.52 15.55 12.59
C PHE A 233 5.37 15.01 13.44
N ARG A 234 5.25 15.46 14.69
CA ARG A 234 4.17 15.06 15.60
C ARG A 234 2.80 15.53 15.12
N GLU A 235 2.72 16.74 14.59
CA GLU A 235 1.49 17.32 14.03
C GLU A 235 1.00 16.50 12.82
N VAL A 236 1.89 16.22 11.85
CA VAL A 236 1.52 15.57 10.59
C VAL A 236 1.41 14.06 10.73
N VAL A 237 2.36 13.42 11.45
CA VAL A 237 2.41 11.94 11.55
C VAL A 237 1.63 11.41 12.76
N GLY A 238 1.32 12.28 13.73
CA GLY A 238 0.57 11.90 14.94
C GLY A 238 1.42 11.30 16.05
N MET A 239 2.76 11.18 15.87
CA MET A 239 3.67 10.62 16.87
C MET A 239 5.05 11.25 16.77
N THR A 240 5.93 11.00 17.76
CA THR A 240 7.30 11.51 17.71
C THR A 240 8.14 10.77 16.66
N PRO A 241 9.21 11.39 16.11
CA PRO A 241 10.12 10.70 15.18
C PRO A 241 10.73 9.41 15.76
N ALA A 242 11.07 9.41 17.04
CA ALA A 242 11.62 8.25 17.73
C ALA A 242 10.58 7.11 17.85
N ASP A 243 9.35 7.43 18.23
CA ASP A 243 8.26 6.44 18.31
C ASP A 243 7.90 5.88 16.94
N TYR A 244 7.98 6.71 15.90
CA TYR A 244 7.76 6.28 14.52
C TYR A 244 8.83 5.27 14.08
N LEU A 245 10.11 5.58 14.30
CA LEU A 245 11.21 4.65 13.96
C LEU A 245 11.07 3.32 14.71
N VAL A 246 10.71 3.36 16.01
CA VAL A 246 10.44 2.14 16.78
C VAL A 246 9.27 1.36 16.16
N SER A 247 8.19 2.03 15.77
CA SER A 247 7.04 1.36 15.12
C SER A 247 7.44 0.73 13.79
N TRP A 248 8.21 1.43 12.96
CA TRP A 248 8.74 0.92 11.71
C TRP A 248 9.61 -0.33 11.90
N ARG A 249 10.58 -0.27 12.83
CA ARG A 249 11.45 -1.41 13.18
C ARG A 249 10.65 -2.61 13.66
N VAL A 250 9.61 -2.39 14.46
CA VAL A 250 8.73 -3.47 14.95
C VAL A 250 7.93 -4.08 13.81
N SER A 251 7.39 -3.28 12.88
CA SER A 251 6.68 -3.79 11.70
C SER A 251 7.58 -4.63 10.81
N LEU A 252 8.83 -4.22 10.60
CA LEU A 252 9.83 -5.02 9.89
C LEU A 252 10.14 -6.34 10.65
N ALA A 253 10.27 -6.26 11.98
CA ALA A 253 10.50 -7.46 12.80
C ALA A 253 9.31 -8.43 12.72
N GLN A 254 8.07 -7.95 12.72
CA GLN A 254 6.88 -8.78 12.53
C GLN A 254 6.93 -9.51 11.17
N LYS A 255 7.28 -8.81 10.10
CA LYS A 255 7.46 -9.44 8.78
C LYS A 255 8.52 -10.55 8.83
N ARG A 256 9.72 -10.26 9.34
CA ARG A 256 10.81 -11.23 9.42
C ARG A 256 10.47 -12.45 10.28
N LEU A 257 9.70 -12.25 11.35
CA LEU A 257 9.20 -13.35 12.19
C LEU A 257 8.21 -14.25 11.43
N ARG A 258 7.31 -13.68 10.61
CA ARG A 258 6.42 -14.48 9.73
C ARG A 258 7.20 -15.29 8.71
N GLU A 259 8.31 -14.77 8.22
CA GLU A 259 9.25 -15.47 7.33
C GLU A 259 10.07 -16.57 8.07
N GLY A 260 9.82 -16.78 9.37
CA GLY A 260 10.50 -17.79 10.18
C GLY A 260 11.94 -17.43 10.57
N ARG A 261 12.37 -16.16 10.42
CA ARG A 261 13.73 -15.76 10.70
C ARG A 261 14.04 -15.72 12.19
N PRO A 262 15.26 -16.12 12.62
CA PRO A 262 15.66 -16.10 14.02
C PRO A 262 15.68 -14.67 14.59
N ILE A 263 15.13 -14.47 15.78
CA ILE A 263 15.03 -13.15 16.43
C ILE A 263 16.40 -12.49 16.64
N ALA A 264 17.47 -13.26 16.78
CA ALA A 264 18.82 -12.75 16.95
C ALA A 264 19.29 -11.99 15.68
N LEU A 265 19.03 -12.54 14.51
CA LEU A 265 19.34 -11.91 13.23
C LEU A 265 18.43 -10.69 12.98
N ILE A 266 17.16 -10.81 13.29
CA ILE A 266 16.19 -9.72 13.15
C ILE A 266 16.58 -8.51 13.98
N ALA A 267 17.04 -8.73 15.24
CA ALA A 267 17.42 -7.64 16.13
C ALA A 267 18.50 -6.73 15.50
N ASP A 268 19.53 -7.32 14.94
CA ASP A 268 20.63 -6.59 14.27
C ASP A 268 20.11 -5.86 13.02
N GLU A 269 19.35 -6.54 12.15
CA GLU A 269 18.80 -5.98 10.90
C GLU A 269 17.91 -4.76 11.13
N VAL A 270 17.14 -4.74 12.22
CA VAL A 270 16.26 -3.62 12.53
C VAL A 270 16.87 -2.62 13.51
N GLY A 271 18.16 -2.78 13.89
CA GLY A 271 18.96 -1.83 14.65
C GLY A 271 18.72 -1.87 16.16
N TYR A 272 18.60 -3.06 16.72
CA TYR A 272 18.65 -3.30 18.16
C TYR A 272 19.93 -4.04 18.54
N GLU A 273 20.59 -3.60 19.60
CA GLU A 273 21.85 -4.17 20.10
C GLU A 273 21.72 -5.62 20.60
N SER A 274 20.48 -6.07 20.88
CA SER A 274 20.24 -7.43 21.35
C SER A 274 18.81 -7.88 21.07
N PRO A 275 18.57 -9.22 21.00
CA PRO A 275 17.22 -9.80 20.95
C PRO A 275 16.32 -9.35 22.11
N SER A 276 16.91 -9.16 23.31
CA SER A 276 16.16 -8.69 24.48
C SER A 276 15.71 -7.23 24.33
N ALA A 277 16.51 -6.36 23.71
CA ALA A 277 16.14 -4.98 23.43
C ALA A 277 14.98 -4.93 22.41
N LEU A 278 15.07 -5.72 21.33
CA LEU A 278 13.98 -5.88 20.38
C LEU A 278 12.72 -6.41 21.08
N ALA A 279 12.82 -7.46 21.87
CA ALA A 279 11.66 -8.06 22.56
C ALA A 279 10.93 -7.07 23.47
N ARG A 280 11.66 -6.19 24.18
CA ARG A 280 11.06 -5.13 24.99
C ARG A 280 10.31 -4.10 24.13
N ALA A 281 10.91 -3.64 23.02
CA ALA A 281 10.28 -2.71 22.10
C ALA A 281 9.03 -3.33 21.43
N PHE A 282 9.14 -4.58 21.01
CA PHE A 282 8.07 -5.35 20.41
C PHE A 282 6.88 -5.51 21.38
N ARG A 283 7.13 -5.96 22.61
CA ARG A 283 6.07 -6.10 23.63
C ARG A 283 5.38 -4.77 23.92
N ARG A 284 6.12 -3.67 23.99
CA ARG A 284 5.55 -2.32 24.20
C ARG A 284 4.62 -1.89 23.05
N LYS A 285 4.92 -2.28 21.81
CA LYS A 285 4.15 -1.85 20.62
C LYS A 285 3.02 -2.81 20.26
N VAL A 286 3.23 -4.11 20.47
CA VAL A 286 2.32 -5.20 20.01
C VAL A 286 1.52 -5.80 21.18
N GLY A 287 1.94 -5.56 22.43
CA GLY A 287 1.29 -6.12 23.60
C GLY A 287 1.67 -7.58 23.92
N ALA A 288 2.51 -8.21 23.10
CA ALA A 288 2.99 -9.58 23.29
C ALA A 288 4.49 -9.67 23.00
N SER A 289 5.18 -10.69 23.53
CA SER A 289 6.55 -10.97 23.11
C SER A 289 6.59 -11.50 21.68
N PRO A 290 7.73 -11.40 20.97
CA PRO A 290 7.87 -11.97 19.62
C PRO A 290 7.47 -13.43 19.54
N ARG A 291 7.85 -14.24 20.55
CA ARG A 291 7.52 -15.67 20.62
C ARG A 291 6.01 -15.91 20.79
N GLU A 292 5.38 -15.24 21.76
CA GLU A 292 3.93 -15.31 21.98
C GLU A 292 3.14 -14.86 20.74
N TRP A 293 3.64 -13.83 20.06
CA TRP A 293 3.01 -13.32 18.86
C TRP A 293 3.07 -14.31 17.69
N VAL A 294 4.24 -14.94 17.43
CA VAL A 294 4.37 -16.01 16.41
C VAL A 294 3.47 -17.19 16.73
N GLN A 295 3.35 -17.60 18.01
CA GLN A 295 2.46 -18.69 18.42
C GLN A 295 0.97 -18.42 18.16
N ARG A 296 0.57 -17.15 18.09
CA ARG A 296 -0.83 -16.76 17.74
C ARG A 296 -1.10 -16.75 16.23
N LEU A 297 -0.07 -16.82 15.40
CA LEU A 297 -0.21 -16.87 13.95
C LEU A 297 -0.34 -18.32 13.44
N ALA A 298 0.14 -19.29 14.21
CA ALA A 298 0.04 -20.72 13.94
C ALA A 298 -1.31 -21.29 14.39
#